data_815bed60c3123b91c59a6b583690fd3a
#
_entry.id   815bed60c3123b91c59a6b583690fd3a
#
_cell.length_a   1.000
_cell.length_b   1.000
_cell.length_c   1.000
_cell.angle_alpha   90.00
_cell.angle_beta   90.00
_cell.angle_gamma   90.00
#
_symmetry.space_group_name_H-M   'P 1'
#
loop_
_entity.id
_entity.type
_entity.pdbx_description
1 polymer ?
#
loop_
_entity_poly.entity_id
_entity_poly.type
_entity_poly.pdbx_seq_one_letter_code
_entity_poly.pdbx_strand_id
1 'polypeptide(L)'
;MGTPVPINGPVLLLFGPLGLFFARLSRHLEAQGVPVYKLSLPLHEFGFCRQQRLPYSSSPEAFPATLAAWIERYGIRHVFMYGDYISLHRLALEELRNHDQVTVGVFELGYCRPNFLTLETSGVNARSALSRDPCSYQNLPEPPANPAPRGPRSRNRSCSKTPRRSTYLRLAKACSFIVHCFQHYPLLPYPHKLQPRLWDLWAQYIGILRGLLYRLSEAPLRRRLRRGGDYVLVALQVATDSQIHESSPYAGMEPLIEELTASFAAHAPASLRLVFKHHPRDLGYNHYGSCIAMLRRRFGLSRQRLLYIHDAPLARLLASRHCCGLITVSSTVGLQALAAGVPVKLMGDTFFAIEGLVDQGPLAAFWQKPRGP
;
A
#
# COMPACT_ATOMS: atom_id res chain seq x y z
N MET A 1 -8.12 15.70 17.92
CA MET A 1 -7.34 14.53 18.37
C MET A 1 -8.27 13.70 19.24
N GLY A 2 -8.59 12.46 18.83
CA GLY A 2 -9.39 11.56 19.67
C GLY A 2 -8.65 11.25 20.96
N THR A 3 -9.37 11.21 22.06
CA THR A 3 -8.84 10.76 23.36
C THR A 3 -8.27 9.34 23.18
N PRO A 4 -7.06 9.05 23.68
CA PRO A 4 -6.51 7.71 23.61
C PRO A 4 -7.46 6.75 24.32
N VAL A 5 -7.92 5.72 23.61
CA VAL A 5 -8.72 4.65 24.23
C VAL A 5 -7.75 3.82 25.08
N PRO A 6 -7.93 3.80 26.42
CA PRO A 6 -7.06 3.01 27.28
C PRO A 6 -7.24 1.53 26.97
N ILE A 7 -6.14 0.81 26.85
CA ILE A 7 -6.17 -0.66 26.68
C ILE A 7 -6.34 -1.28 28.06
N ASN A 8 -7.58 -1.61 28.39
CA ASN A 8 -7.99 -2.18 29.68
C ASN A 8 -8.61 -3.57 29.46
N GLY A 9 -7.76 -4.56 29.37
CA GLY A 9 -8.21 -5.95 29.21
C GLY A 9 -7.44 -6.73 28.16
N PRO A 10 -7.73 -8.03 28.02
CA PRO A 10 -7.01 -8.92 27.13
C PRO A 10 -7.07 -8.49 25.65
N VAL A 11 -5.92 -8.58 24.98
CA VAL A 11 -5.72 -8.21 23.57
C VAL A 11 -5.51 -9.45 22.73
N LEU A 12 -6.23 -9.56 21.62
CA LEU A 12 -5.95 -10.55 20.58
C LEU A 12 -5.28 -9.87 19.38
N LEU A 13 -4.12 -10.36 19.00
CA LEU A 13 -3.43 -9.97 17.77
C LEU A 13 -3.73 -10.99 16.68
N LEU A 14 -4.32 -10.56 15.58
CA LEU A 14 -4.47 -11.36 14.38
C LEU A 14 -3.18 -11.29 13.55
N PHE A 15 -3.25 -11.30 12.21
CA PHE A 15 -2.05 -11.15 11.40
C PHE A 15 -1.46 -9.75 11.52
N GLY A 16 -0.15 -9.71 11.66
CA GLY A 16 0.61 -8.47 11.75
C GLY A 16 1.41 -8.17 10.48
N PRO A 17 2.01 -6.96 10.41
CA PRO A 17 2.94 -6.61 9.36
C PRO A 17 4.17 -7.51 9.42
N LEU A 18 4.80 -7.75 8.28
CA LEU A 18 6.08 -8.41 8.22
C LEU A 18 7.11 -7.62 9.02
N GLY A 19 7.59 -8.20 10.14
CA GLY A 19 8.58 -7.56 11.02
C GLY A 19 8.24 -7.69 12.49
N LEU A 20 8.93 -6.89 13.31
CA LEU A 20 8.86 -6.99 14.76
C LEU A 20 7.79 -6.09 15.40
N PHE A 21 6.91 -5.46 14.62
CA PHE A 21 5.97 -4.48 15.17
C PHE A 21 5.03 -5.10 16.21
N PHE A 22 4.30 -6.16 15.84
CA PHE A 22 3.40 -6.82 16.79
C PHE A 22 4.14 -7.49 17.95
N ALA A 23 5.34 -7.99 17.72
CA ALA A 23 6.18 -8.51 18.79
C ALA A 23 6.67 -7.44 19.77
N ARG A 24 6.85 -6.20 19.31
CA ARG A 24 7.16 -5.06 20.18
C ARG A 24 5.93 -4.55 20.92
N LEU A 25 4.80 -4.47 20.20
CA LEU A 25 3.54 -4.06 20.76
C LEU A 25 3.12 -5.01 21.89
N SER A 26 3.15 -6.33 21.67
CA SER A 26 2.77 -7.29 22.69
C SER A 26 3.69 -7.24 23.90
N ARG A 27 5.01 -7.15 23.73
CA ARG A 27 5.93 -6.98 24.87
C ARG A 27 5.66 -5.71 25.67
N HIS A 28 5.29 -4.64 25.00
CA HIS A 28 4.95 -3.39 25.66
C HIS A 28 3.66 -3.51 26.48
N LEU A 29 2.63 -4.14 25.92
CA LEU A 29 1.35 -4.39 26.60
C LEU A 29 1.52 -5.36 27.78
N GLU A 30 2.26 -6.45 27.59
CA GLU A 30 2.57 -7.42 28.66
C GLU A 30 3.35 -6.79 29.81
N ALA A 31 4.28 -5.87 29.51
CA ALA A 31 5.00 -5.11 30.53
C ALA A 31 4.08 -4.18 31.35
N GLN A 32 2.90 -3.86 30.83
CA GLN A 32 1.85 -3.09 31.53
C GLN A 32 0.81 -4.01 32.21
N GLY A 33 1.04 -5.32 32.24
CA GLY A 33 0.13 -6.29 32.84
C GLY A 33 -1.06 -6.67 31.97
N VAL A 34 -1.08 -6.29 30.68
CA VAL A 34 -2.16 -6.63 29.74
C VAL A 34 -1.92 -8.02 29.15
N PRO A 35 -2.84 -8.98 29.30
CA PRO A 35 -2.74 -10.28 28.65
C PRO A 35 -2.81 -10.14 27.12
N VAL A 36 -1.87 -10.74 26.40
CA VAL A 36 -1.83 -10.70 24.95
C VAL A 36 -1.88 -12.10 24.36
N TYR A 37 -2.90 -12.34 23.57
CA TYR A 37 -3.09 -13.55 22.76
C TYR A 37 -2.71 -13.28 21.30
N LYS A 38 -2.28 -14.32 20.60
CA LYS A 38 -1.95 -14.19 19.20
C LYS A 38 -2.49 -15.34 18.39
N LEU A 39 -3.22 -15.01 17.31
CA LEU A 39 -3.59 -15.97 16.29
C LEU A 39 -2.35 -16.63 15.70
N SER A 40 -2.24 -17.95 15.81
CA SER A 40 -1.16 -18.76 15.25
C SER A 40 -1.71 -19.65 14.15
N LEU A 41 -1.18 -19.48 12.95
CA LEU A 41 -1.48 -20.37 11.83
C LEU A 41 -0.32 -21.33 11.60
N PRO A 42 -0.61 -22.58 11.19
CA PRO A 42 0.42 -23.49 10.74
C PRO A 42 1.31 -22.82 9.70
N LEU A 43 2.62 -22.86 9.88
CA LEU A 43 3.64 -22.42 8.93
C LEU A 43 3.90 -20.91 8.80
N HIS A 44 3.18 -20.03 9.49
CA HIS A 44 3.37 -18.58 9.34
C HIS A 44 4.23 -17.89 10.39
N GLU A 45 4.62 -18.58 11.45
CA GLU A 45 5.29 -17.95 12.58
C GLU A 45 6.68 -18.50 12.84
N PHE A 46 7.68 -17.81 12.32
CA PHE A 46 9.03 -17.95 12.79
C PHE A 46 9.27 -17.06 14.03
N GLY A 47 9.37 -17.69 15.18
CA GLY A 47 10.25 -17.35 16.29
C GLY A 47 10.12 -16.01 17.01
N PHE A 48 9.23 -15.10 16.63
CA PHE A 48 9.29 -13.72 17.11
C PHE A 48 8.34 -13.37 18.26
N CYS A 49 7.44 -14.26 18.65
CA CYS A 49 6.48 -14.00 19.71
C CYS A 49 6.47 -15.12 20.74
N ARG A 50 6.71 -14.77 22.01
CA ARG A 50 6.59 -15.65 23.17
C ARG A 50 5.18 -15.69 23.78
N GLN A 51 4.22 -14.99 23.13
CA GLN A 51 2.85 -14.80 23.62
C GLN A 51 2.04 -16.09 23.64
N GLN A 52 0.93 -16.09 24.37
CA GLN A 52 -0.04 -17.16 24.35
C GLN A 52 -0.62 -17.29 22.92
N ARG A 53 -0.31 -18.40 22.28
CA ARG A 53 -0.71 -18.67 20.91
C ARG A 53 -2.07 -19.36 20.89
N LEU A 54 -2.98 -18.83 20.09
CA LEU A 54 -4.25 -19.46 19.77
C LEU A 54 -4.12 -20.12 18.39
N PRO A 55 -3.91 -21.43 18.33
CA PRO A 55 -3.76 -22.13 17.06
C PRO A 55 -5.08 -22.16 16.30
N TYR A 56 -5.01 -21.93 15.00
CA TYR A 56 -6.14 -22.05 14.09
C TYR A 56 -5.73 -22.81 12.83
N SER A 57 -6.44 -23.88 12.50
CA SER A 57 -6.16 -24.75 11.36
C SER A 57 -7.39 -25.12 10.54
N SER A 58 -8.57 -24.60 10.91
CA SER A 58 -9.83 -24.81 10.20
C SER A 58 -9.97 -23.89 8.98
N SER A 59 -11.04 -24.06 8.22
CA SER A 59 -11.32 -23.23 7.04
C SER A 59 -11.59 -21.76 7.42
N PRO A 60 -11.33 -20.79 6.54
CA PRO A 60 -11.62 -19.39 6.82
C PRO A 60 -13.07 -19.12 7.25
N GLU A 61 -14.02 -19.84 6.69
CA GLU A 61 -15.46 -19.70 6.96
C GLU A 61 -15.84 -20.09 8.41
N ALA A 62 -15.06 -20.95 9.03
CA ALA A 62 -15.26 -21.36 10.43
C ALA A 62 -14.61 -20.36 11.43
N PHE A 63 -13.86 -19.38 10.94
CA PHE A 63 -13.13 -18.45 11.80
C PHE A 63 -14.03 -17.55 12.66
N PRO A 64 -15.17 -17.01 12.17
CA PRO A 64 -16.07 -16.18 12.98
C PRO A 64 -16.51 -16.89 14.26
N ALA A 65 -17.00 -18.12 14.17
CA ALA A 65 -17.42 -18.90 15.33
C ALA A 65 -16.26 -19.18 16.32
N THR A 66 -15.06 -19.43 15.79
CA THR A 66 -13.87 -19.62 16.62
C THR A 66 -13.47 -18.33 17.32
N LEU A 67 -13.56 -17.19 16.63
CA LEU A 67 -13.27 -15.88 17.18
C LEU A 67 -14.23 -15.52 18.31
N ALA A 68 -15.54 -15.73 18.11
CA ALA A 68 -16.56 -15.55 19.15
C ALA A 68 -16.26 -16.40 20.39
N ALA A 69 -15.96 -17.68 20.21
CA ALA A 69 -15.59 -18.56 21.32
C ALA A 69 -14.29 -18.09 22.06
N TRP A 70 -13.31 -17.54 21.36
CA TRP A 70 -12.12 -16.98 21.98
C TRP A 70 -12.41 -15.69 22.74
N ILE A 71 -13.28 -14.81 22.21
CA ILE A 71 -13.71 -13.59 22.90
C ILE A 71 -14.31 -13.95 24.26
N GLU A 72 -15.22 -14.90 24.30
CA GLU A 72 -15.86 -15.36 25.54
C GLU A 72 -14.86 -16.05 26.47
N ARG A 73 -14.14 -17.06 25.97
CA ARG A 73 -13.24 -17.90 26.76
C ARG A 73 -12.10 -17.13 27.42
N TYR A 74 -11.52 -16.17 26.70
CA TYR A 74 -10.34 -15.42 27.16
C TYR A 74 -10.67 -14.00 27.60
N GLY A 75 -11.92 -13.59 27.56
CA GLY A 75 -12.38 -12.25 27.93
C GLY A 75 -11.77 -11.17 27.04
N ILE A 76 -11.57 -11.43 25.74
CA ILE A 76 -10.94 -10.51 24.81
C ILE A 76 -11.71 -9.19 24.76
N ARG A 77 -10.99 -8.08 24.94
CA ARG A 77 -11.53 -6.72 24.90
C ARG A 77 -11.01 -5.90 23.72
N HIS A 78 -9.88 -6.29 23.16
CA HIS A 78 -9.29 -5.59 22.04
C HIS A 78 -8.81 -6.58 20.99
N VAL A 79 -9.15 -6.35 19.73
CA VAL A 79 -8.66 -7.15 18.60
C VAL A 79 -7.89 -6.25 17.65
N PHE A 80 -6.62 -6.56 17.43
CA PHE A 80 -5.75 -5.81 16.54
C PHE A 80 -5.32 -6.65 15.34
N MET A 81 -5.37 -6.05 14.16
CA MET A 81 -4.98 -6.68 12.90
C MET A 81 -4.22 -5.70 12.00
N TYR A 82 -3.55 -6.20 10.97
CA TYR A 82 -2.86 -5.38 9.99
C TYR A 82 -3.51 -5.54 8.60
N GLY A 83 -4.10 -4.47 8.10
CA GLY A 83 -4.91 -4.47 6.89
C GLY A 83 -6.26 -5.17 7.07
N ASP A 84 -7.23 -4.75 6.31
CA ASP A 84 -8.60 -5.29 6.29
C ASP A 84 -8.90 -6.10 5.02
N TYR A 85 -7.89 -6.30 4.15
CA TYR A 85 -8.00 -6.95 2.85
C TYR A 85 -7.81 -8.48 2.89
N ILE A 86 -7.30 -9.04 3.98
CA ILE A 86 -7.14 -10.49 4.15
C ILE A 86 -8.52 -11.09 4.43
N SER A 87 -8.89 -12.17 3.74
CA SER A 87 -10.22 -12.79 3.90
C SER A 87 -10.54 -13.09 5.37
N LEU A 88 -9.59 -13.62 6.12
CA LEU A 88 -9.74 -13.90 7.54
C LEU A 88 -10.01 -12.63 8.37
N HIS A 89 -9.37 -11.50 8.03
CA HIS A 89 -9.62 -10.22 8.70
C HIS A 89 -11.00 -9.66 8.36
N ARG A 90 -11.48 -9.85 7.13
CA ARG A 90 -12.84 -9.44 6.76
C ARG A 90 -13.89 -10.21 7.56
N LEU A 91 -13.76 -11.53 7.60
CA LEU A 91 -14.65 -12.37 8.39
C LEU A 91 -14.59 -12.02 9.88
N ALA A 92 -13.38 -11.71 10.40
CA ALA A 92 -13.23 -11.21 11.76
C ALA A 92 -13.93 -9.88 11.98
N LEU A 93 -13.79 -8.92 11.05
CA LEU A 93 -14.44 -7.61 11.16
C LEU A 93 -15.98 -7.71 11.09
N GLU A 94 -16.50 -8.62 10.28
CA GLU A 94 -17.93 -8.90 10.22
C GLU A 94 -18.44 -9.46 11.55
N GLU A 95 -17.75 -10.44 12.11
CA GLU A 95 -18.11 -11.04 13.41
C GLU A 95 -18.01 -10.03 14.55
N LEU A 96 -16.95 -9.23 14.58
CA LEU A 96 -16.70 -8.24 15.63
C LEU A 96 -17.77 -7.14 15.73
N ARG A 97 -18.60 -6.96 14.70
CA ARG A 97 -19.77 -6.05 14.76
C ARG A 97 -20.85 -6.54 15.74
N ASN A 98 -20.85 -7.82 16.05
CA ASN A 98 -21.77 -8.43 17.03
C ASN A 98 -21.27 -8.33 18.47
N HIS A 99 -20.08 -7.73 18.69
CA HIS A 99 -19.40 -7.69 19.98
C HIS A 99 -19.08 -6.25 20.40
N ASP A 100 -20.09 -5.48 20.80
CA ASP A 100 -19.96 -4.05 21.17
C ASP A 100 -18.91 -3.79 22.27
N GLN A 101 -18.64 -4.79 23.12
CA GLN A 101 -17.64 -4.71 24.18
C GLN A 101 -16.19 -4.85 23.67
N VAL A 102 -15.99 -5.20 22.41
CA VAL A 102 -14.66 -5.43 21.83
C VAL A 102 -14.23 -4.24 20.97
N THR A 103 -13.15 -3.62 21.34
CA THR A 103 -12.54 -2.56 20.53
C THR A 103 -11.68 -3.15 19.42
N VAL A 104 -11.94 -2.74 18.20
CA VAL A 104 -11.18 -3.16 17.01
C VAL A 104 -10.10 -2.12 16.69
N GLY A 105 -8.91 -2.60 16.30
CA GLY A 105 -7.86 -1.74 15.78
C GLY A 105 -7.23 -2.33 14.50
N VAL A 106 -7.40 -1.62 13.39
CA VAL A 106 -6.82 -2.00 12.12
C VAL A 106 -5.59 -1.14 11.84
N PHE A 107 -4.44 -1.77 11.84
CA PHE A 107 -3.18 -1.12 11.49
C PHE A 107 -2.94 -1.16 9.98
N GLU A 108 -2.34 -0.11 9.45
CA GLU A 108 -1.84 -0.05 8.07
C GLU A 108 -0.53 0.76 8.02
N LEU A 109 0.20 0.65 6.92
CA LEU A 109 1.30 1.57 6.66
C LEU A 109 0.79 3.01 6.71
N GLY A 110 1.51 3.87 7.43
CA GLY A 110 1.09 5.24 7.62
C GLY A 110 0.74 5.94 6.30
N TYR A 111 -0.35 6.66 6.28
CA TYR A 111 -0.74 7.51 5.15
C TYR A 111 0.31 8.59 4.90
N CYS A 112 0.90 9.12 5.98
CA CYS A 112 2.09 9.95 5.91
C CYS A 112 3.35 9.10 6.09
N ARG A 113 4.20 9.03 5.10
CA ARG A 113 5.44 8.23 5.10
C ARG A 113 6.68 9.10 5.12
N PRO A 114 7.80 8.66 5.69
CA PRO A 114 8.06 7.40 6.40
C PRO A 114 7.77 7.47 7.92
N ASN A 115 7.86 6.32 8.59
CA ASN A 115 7.90 6.16 10.06
C ASN A 115 6.57 6.32 10.80
N PHE A 116 5.44 6.35 10.12
CA PHE A 116 4.12 6.34 10.73
C PHE A 116 3.38 5.06 10.38
N LEU A 117 2.52 4.63 11.30
CA LEU A 117 1.48 3.63 11.08
C LEU A 117 0.14 4.33 11.27
N THR A 118 -0.82 3.95 10.47
CA THR A 118 -2.22 4.32 10.66
C THR A 118 -2.86 3.27 11.56
N LEU A 119 -3.73 3.71 12.46
CA LEU A 119 -4.59 2.87 13.28
C LEU A 119 -6.00 3.43 13.20
N GLU A 120 -6.94 2.62 12.77
CA GLU A 120 -8.36 2.96 12.67
C GLU A 120 -9.22 1.86 13.29
N THR A 121 -10.44 2.19 13.66
CA THR A 121 -11.33 1.26 14.40
C THR A 121 -12.23 0.42 13.50
N SER A 122 -12.48 0.84 12.26
CA SER A 122 -13.48 0.18 11.39
C SER A 122 -12.93 -0.36 10.08
N GLY A 123 -11.78 0.13 9.66
CA GLY A 123 -11.15 -0.25 8.40
C GLY A 123 -10.12 0.78 7.97
N VAL A 124 -9.41 0.51 6.89
CA VAL A 124 -8.34 1.38 6.37
C VAL A 124 -8.50 1.60 4.87
N ASN A 125 -7.79 2.59 4.32
CA ASN A 125 -7.82 2.95 2.90
C ASN A 125 -9.25 3.33 2.44
N ALA A 126 -9.86 2.59 1.51
CA ALA A 126 -11.22 2.88 1.02
C ALA A 126 -12.29 2.71 2.11
N ARG A 127 -12.01 1.89 3.14
CA ARG A 127 -12.90 1.63 4.29
C ARG A 127 -12.59 2.49 5.51
N SER A 128 -11.70 3.47 5.38
CA SER A 128 -11.37 4.42 6.43
C SER A 128 -12.61 5.19 6.89
N ALA A 129 -12.72 5.42 8.20
CA ALA A 129 -13.77 6.24 8.80
C ALA A 129 -13.52 7.74 8.67
N LEU A 130 -12.42 8.16 8.06
CA LEU A 130 -12.15 9.58 7.81
C LEU A 130 -13.24 10.18 6.90
N SER A 131 -13.78 11.33 7.31
CA SER A 131 -14.81 12.03 6.55
C SER A 131 -14.30 12.37 5.15
N ARG A 132 -15.18 12.22 4.15
CA ARG A 132 -14.93 12.69 2.78
C ARG A 132 -15.62 14.02 2.48
N ASP A 133 -16.35 14.54 3.45
CA ASP A 133 -16.95 15.84 3.37
C ASP A 133 -15.90 16.94 3.61
N PRO A 134 -15.65 17.85 2.65
CA PRO A 134 -14.72 18.97 2.80
C PRO A 134 -15.02 19.84 4.01
N CYS A 135 -16.30 19.99 4.39
CA CYS A 135 -16.71 20.79 5.52
C CYS A 135 -16.13 20.31 6.85
N SER A 136 -15.87 19.02 6.97
CA SER A 136 -15.25 18.41 8.16
C SER A 136 -13.82 18.90 8.41
N TYR A 137 -13.18 19.54 7.44
CA TYR A 137 -11.78 19.98 7.49
C TYR A 137 -11.62 21.50 7.54
N GLN A 138 -12.68 22.28 7.40
CA GLN A 138 -12.61 23.76 7.31
C GLN A 138 -12.13 24.45 8.59
N ASN A 139 -12.43 23.85 9.75
CA ASN A 139 -12.10 24.42 11.07
C ASN A 139 -10.99 23.63 11.80
N LEU A 140 -10.15 22.93 11.05
CA LEU A 140 -9.02 22.28 11.69
C LEU A 140 -8.04 23.35 12.22
N PRO A 141 -7.50 23.17 13.45
CA PRO A 141 -6.47 24.05 13.95
C PRO A 141 -5.26 23.99 13.01
N GLU A 142 -4.63 25.13 12.79
CA GLU A 142 -3.37 25.15 12.05
C GLU A 142 -2.39 24.13 12.65
N PRO A 143 -1.70 23.36 11.81
CA PRO A 143 -0.70 22.45 12.30
C PRO A 143 0.34 23.24 13.10
N PRO A 144 0.79 22.74 14.26
CA PRO A 144 1.75 23.44 15.09
C PRO A 144 2.96 23.81 14.25
N ALA A 145 3.40 25.06 14.32
CA ALA A 145 4.53 25.61 13.55
C ALA A 145 5.84 24.80 13.72
N ASN A 146 5.94 24.04 14.82
CA ASN A 146 6.90 22.97 15.03
C ASN A 146 6.15 21.65 15.14
N PRO A 147 6.02 20.88 14.07
CA PRO A 147 5.53 19.51 14.21
C PRO A 147 6.39 18.81 15.27
N ALA A 148 5.72 18.18 16.26
CA ALA A 148 6.36 17.46 17.37
C ALA A 148 7.62 16.72 16.91
N PRO A 149 8.71 16.72 17.69
CA PRO A 149 10.03 16.36 17.21
C PRO A 149 9.95 15.08 16.42
N ARG A 150 10.23 15.20 15.14
CA ARG A 150 10.35 14.05 14.26
C ARG A 150 11.25 13.10 15.02
N GLY A 151 10.71 11.96 15.41
CA GLY A 151 11.44 10.97 16.19
C GLY A 151 12.86 10.81 15.64
N PRO A 152 13.85 10.40 16.40
CA PRO A 152 15.26 10.72 16.26
C PRO A 152 15.64 10.88 14.82
N ARG A 153 16.06 12.09 14.46
CA ARG A 153 16.33 12.54 13.06
C ARG A 153 17.02 11.42 12.32
N SER A 154 16.24 10.57 11.70
CA SER A 154 16.73 9.76 10.60
C SER A 154 17.25 10.79 9.62
N ARG A 155 18.56 11.07 9.70
CA ARG A 155 19.28 11.86 8.69
C ARG A 155 18.68 11.46 7.37
N ASN A 156 18.22 12.41 6.59
CA ASN A 156 17.64 12.32 5.25
C ASN A 156 18.43 11.34 4.34
N ARG A 157 18.51 10.10 4.75
CA ARG A 157 18.85 8.98 3.91
C ARG A 157 17.53 8.58 3.29
N SER A 158 17.31 9.10 2.08
CA SER A 158 16.31 8.58 1.16
C SER A 158 16.02 7.12 1.53
N CYS A 159 14.74 6.77 1.70
CA CYS A 159 14.26 5.43 2.05
C CYS A 159 14.72 4.34 1.05
N SER A 160 15.62 4.70 0.14
CA SER A 160 16.27 3.84 -0.86
C SER A 160 17.60 3.24 -0.41
N LYS A 161 18.12 3.55 0.78
CA LYS A 161 19.47 3.08 1.16
C LYS A 161 19.57 2.59 2.60
N THR A 162 18.94 1.46 2.88
CA THR A 162 19.55 0.44 3.71
C THR A 162 19.57 -0.88 2.93
N PRO A 163 20.52 -1.03 1.98
CA PRO A 163 20.64 -2.28 1.21
C PRO A 163 20.85 -3.48 2.14
N ARG A 164 21.58 -3.31 3.23
CA ARG A 164 21.89 -4.38 4.18
C ARG A 164 20.66 -4.93 4.92
N ARG A 165 19.75 -4.08 5.40
CA ARG A 165 18.59 -4.55 6.18
C ARG A 165 17.51 -5.17 5.30
N SER A 166 17.28 -4.61 4.13
CA SER A 166 16.37 -5.18 3.11
C SER A 166 16.92 -6.50 2.55
N THR A 167 18.22 -6.59 2.30
CA THR A 167 18.89 -7.80 1.82
C THR A 167 18.89 -8.89 2.89
N TYR A 168 19.17 -8.55 4.14
CA TYR A 168 19.13 -9.50 5.26
C TYR A 168 17.71 -10.05 5.47
N LEU A 169 16.68 -9.20 5.43
CA LEU A 169 15.28 -9.63 5.49
C LEU A 169 14.86 -10.49 4.28
N ARG A 170 15.42 -10.24 3.12
CA ARG A 170 15.20 -11.06 1.91
C ARG A 170 15.93 -12.39 2.00
N LEU A 171 17.17 -12.40 2.50
CA LEU A 171 17.91 -13.63 2.78
C LEU A 171 17.22 -14.46 3.88
N ALA A 172 16.82 -13.84 4.97
CA ALA A 172 16.09 -14.50 6.05
C ALA A 172 14.76 -15.11 5.55
N LYS A 173 14.03 -14.42 4.66
CA LYS A 173 12.85 -14.96 3.99
C LYS A 173 13.18 -16.11 3.05
N ALA A 174 14.27 -16.02 2.29
CA ALA A 174 14.73 -17.08 1.41
C ALA A 174 15.16 -18.31 2.20
N CYS A 175 15.93 -18.14 3.27
CA CYS A 175 16.33 -19.22 4.16
C CYS A 175 15.12 -19.83 4.89
N SER A 176 14.19 -19.00 5.38
CA SER A 176 12.95 -19.43 5.97
C SER A 176 12.09 -20.23 5.00
N PHE A 177 12.05 -19.82 3.74
CA PHE A 177 11.34 -20.54 2.69
C PHE A 177 12.01 -21.88 2.33
N ILE A 178 13.34 -21.92 2.26
CA ILE A 178 14.09 -23.17 1.99
C ILE A 178 13.83 -24.17 3.13
N VAL A 179 13.93 -23.74 4.38
CA VAL A 179 13.60 -24.57 5.55
C VAL A 179 12.17 -25.06 5.50
N HIS A 180 11.24 -24.20 5.03
CA HIS A 180 9.83 -24.52 4.87
C HIS A 180 9.53 -25.52 3.75
N CYS A 181 10.23 -25.45 2.63
CA CYS A 181 10.13 -26.45 1.55
C CYS A 181 10.61 -27.83 1.98
N PHE A 182 11.48 -27.92 2.98
CA PHE A 182 11.98 -29.19 3.53
C PHE A 182 11.11 -29.76 4.66
N GLN A 183 10.22 -28.95 5.27
CA GLN A 183 9.27 -29.40 6.29
C GLN A 183 7.91 -29.66 5.64
N HIS A 184 7.62 -30.91 5.38
CA HIS A 184 6.41 -31.48 4.78
C HIS A 184 5.17 -30.59 4.73
N TYR A 185 4.68 -30.31 3.52
CA TYR A 185 3.41 -29.67 3.24
C TYR A 185 2.22 -30.53 3.61
N PRO A 186 1.34 -30.13 4.52
CA PRO A 186 -0.07 -30.38 4.34
C PRO A 186 -0.66 -29.26 3.51
N LEU A 187 -1.29 -29.62 2.41
CA LEU A 187 -2.10 -28.76 1.54
C LEU A 187 -3.29 -28.21 2.32
N LEU A 188 -3.11 -27.13 3.08
CA LEU A 188 -4.23 -26.42 3.67
C LEU A 188 -4.62 -25.29 2.73
N PRO A 189 -5.93 -25.10 2.45
CA PRO A 189 -6.43 -24.04 1.58
C PRO A 189 -6.38 -22.69 2.30
N TYR A 190 -5.18 -22.09 2.39
CA TYR A 190 -5.03 -20.75 2.93
C TYR A 190 -5.04 -19.69 1.82
N PRO A 191 -5.48 -18.45 2.15
CA PRO A 191 -5.65 -17.41 1.17
C PRO A 191 -4.37 -17.18 0.38
N HIS A 192 -4.49 -17.12 -0.94
CA HIS A 192 -3.43 -17.10 -1.94
C HIS A 192 -2.27 -16.11 -1.72
N LYS A 193 -2.42 -15.14 -0.83
CA LYS A 193 -1.41 -14.12 -0.52
C LYS A 193 -0.44 -14.48 0.60
N LEU A 194 -0.68 -15.55 1.33
CA LEU A 194 0.14 -15.92 2.50
C LEU A 194 1.17 -17.00 2.18
N GLN A 195 1.03 -17.74 1.09
CA GLN A 195 1.99 -18.76 0.66
C GLN A 195 3.02 -18.14 -0.30
N PRO A 196 4.31 -18.02 0.10
CA PRO A 196 5.34 -17.68 -0.85
C PRO A 196 5.50 -18.83 -1.85
N ARG A 197 5.14 -18.61 -3.10
CA ARG A 197 5.41 -19.56 -4.18
C ARG A 197 6.89 -19.48 -4.55
N LEU A 198 7.49 -20.57 -5.03
CA LEU A 198 8.85 -20.55 -5.61
C LEU A 198 8.98 -19.46 -6.66
N TRP A 199 7.90 -19.20 -7.40
CA TRP A 199 7.79 -18.10 -8.34
C TRP A 199 7.99 -16.73 -7.70
N ASP A 200 7.52 -16.49 -6.48
CA ASP A 200 7.69 -15.19 -5.80
C ASP A 200 9.15 -14.90 -5.46
N LEU A 201 9.92 -15.92 -5.09
CA LEU A 201 11.36 -15.77 -4.88
C LEU A 201 12.09 -15.48 -6.17
N TRP A 202 11.73 -16.21 -7.23
CA TRP A 202 12.30 -16.02 -8.55
C TRP A 202 11.95 -14.64 -9.11
N ALA A 203 10.71 -14.20 -8.97
CA ALA A 203 10.27 -12.87 -9.34
C ALA A 203 11.00 -11.77 -8.56
N GLN A 204 11.23 -11.94 -7.26
CA GLN A 204 12.01 -10.99 -6.46
C GLN A 204 13.47 -10.90 -6.93
N TYR A 205 14.10 -12.03 -7.28
CA TYR A 205 15.44 -12.05 -7.81
C TYR A 205 15.52 -11.35 -9.17
N ILE A 206 14.64 -11.70 -10.10
CA ILE A 206 14.51 -11.02 -11.41
C ILE A 206 14.26 -9.52 -11.21
N GLY A 207 13.41 -9.15 -10.26
CA GLY A 207 13.12 -7.74 -9.94
C GLY A 207 14.36 -6.96 -9.51
N ILE A 208 15.28 -7.59 -8.78
CA ILE A 208 16.56 -6.96 -8.40
C ILE A 208 17.43 -6.74 -9.64
N LEU A 209 17.59 -7.77 -10.48
CA LEU A 209 18.39 -7.68 -11.69
C LEU A 209 17.84 -6.62 -12.66
N ARG A 210 16.54 -6.66 -12.92
CA ARG A 210 15.85 -5.65 -13.76
C ARG A 210 16.02 -4.24 -13.18
N GLY A 211 15.90 -4.06 -11.86
CA GLY A 211 16.10 -2.77 -11.22
C GLY A 211 17.51 -2.21 -11.43
N LEU A 212 18.53 -3.04 -11.44
CA LEU A 212 19.91 -2.63 -11.74
C LEU A 212 20.05 -2.23 -13.22
N LEU A 213 19.49 -3.02 -14.14
CA LEU A 213 19.50 -2.73 -15.57
C LEU A 213 18.77 -1.41 -15.88
N TYR A 214 17.57 -1.20 -15.34
CA TYR A 214 16.81 0.03 -15.54
C TYR A 214 17.50 1.25 -14.95
N ARG A 215 18.23 1.09 -13.85
CA ARG A 215 19.03 2.19 -13.28
C ARG A 215 20.05 2.72 -14.27
N LEU A 216 20.65 1.90 -15.08
CA LEU A 216 21.63 2.29 -16.10
C LEU A 216 20.93 2.73 -17.39
N SER A 217 20.06 1.89 -17.97
CA SER A 217 19.44 2.11 -19.27
C SER A 217 18.49 3.29 -19.32
N GLU A 218 17.82 3.63 -18.22
CA GLU A 218 16.87 4.76 -18.17
C GLU A 218 17.50 6.10 -17.77
N ALA A 219 18.82 6.18 -17.59
CA ALA A 219 19.48 7.44 -17.25
C ALA A 219 19.22 8.57 -18.27
N PRO A 220 19.22 8.33 -19.60
CA PRO A 220 18.87 9.35 -20.60
C PRO A 220 17.39 9.79 -20.46
N LEU A 221 16.49 8.86 -20.22
CA LEU A 221 15.06 9.14 -20.06
C LEU A 221 14.81 10.02 -18.83
N ARG A 222 15.45 9.71 -17.70
CA ARG A 222 15.39 10.54 -16.48
C ARG A 222 15.95 11.96 -16.70
N ARG A 223 17.01 12.11 -17.50
CA ARG A 223 17.55 13.42 -17.87
C ARG A 223 16.55 14.21 -18.72
N ARG A 224 15.91 13.53 -19.69
CA ARG A 224 14.89 14.14 -20.57
C ARG A 224 13.67 14.62 -19.77
N LEU A 225 13.19 13.84 -18.81
CA LEU A 225 12.06 14.23 -17.94
C LEU A 225 12.37 15.48 -17.10
N ARG A 226 13.64 15.68 -16.73
CA ARG A 226 14.07 16.85 -15.96
C ARG A 226 14.27 18.10 -16.79
N ARG A 227 14.61 17.96 -18.08
CA ARG A 227 15.06 19.07 -18.93
C ARG A 227 14.01 19.62 -19.85
N GLY A 228 12.92 18.93 -20.06
CA GLY A 228 12.01 19.37 -21.09
C GLY A 228 10.59 18.87 -21.00
N GLY A 229 9.65 19.78 -21.23
CA GLY A 229 8.23 19.56 -21.47
C GLY A 229 7.42 19.03 -20.26
N ASP A 230 6.21 19.45 -20.19
CA ASP A 230 5.28 19.10 -19.12
C ASP A 230 4.77 17.66 -19.23
N TYR A 231 4.49 17.04 -18.11
CA TYR A 231 4.00 15.67 -18.07
C TYR A 231 3.00 15.40 -16.95
N VAL A 232 2.09 14.49 -17.21
CA VAL A 232 1.27 13.84 -16.20
C VAL A 232 1.90 12.50 -15.85
N LEU A 233 2.07 12.25 -14.57
CA LEU A 233 2.62 11.02 -14.02
C LEU A 233 1.49 10.04 -13.67
N VAL A 234 1.59 8.80 -14.12
CA VAL A 234 0.72 7.71 -13.70
C VAL A 234 1.51 6.78 -12.79
N ALA A 235 1.13 6.71 -11.53
CA ALA A 235 1.75 5.80 -10.57
C ALA A 235 1.05 4.43 -10.63
N LEU A 236 1.64 3.49 -11.37
CA LEU A 236 1.11 2.12 -11.42
C LEU A 236 1.25 1.45 -10.07
N GLN A 237 0.26 0.64 -9.70
CA GLN A 237 0.24 -0.15 -8.49
C GLN A 237 0.74 -1.58 -8.77
N VAL A 238 1.00 -2.35 -7.72
CA VAL A 238 1.34 -3.77 -7.86
C VAL A 238 0.11 -4.51 -8.39
N ALA A 239 0.25 -5.31 -9.44
CA ALA A 239 -0.89 -6.00 -10.06
C ALA A 239 -1.67 -6.92 -9.10
N THR A 240 -0.99 -7.42 -8.06
CA THR A 240 -1.61 -8.23 -7.00
C THR A 240 -2.16 -7.40 -5.84
N ASP A 241 -2.23 -6.07 -5.99
CA ASP A 241 -2.78 -5.21 -4.95
C ASP A 241 -4.30 -5.37 -4.90
N SER A 242 -4.81 -5.81 -3.75
CA SER A 242 -6.25 -5.97 -3.53
C SER A 242 -7.02 -4.66 -3.69
N GLN A 243 -6.36 -3.54 -3.44
CA GLN A 243 -6.99 -2.22 -3.58
C GLN A 243 -7.41 -1.94 -5.03
N ILE A 244 -6.74 -2.52 -6.03
CA ILE A 244 -7.17 -2.39 -7.44
C ILE A 244 -8.54 -3.04 -7.64
N HIS A 245 -8.70 -4.27 -7.16
CA HIS A 245 -9.94 -5.03 -7.34
C HIS A 245 -11.09 -4.58 -6.43
N GLU A 246 -10.77 -4.08 -5.24
CA GLU A 246 -11.77 -3.70 -4.24
C GLU A 246 -12.20 -2.22 -4.34
N SER A 247 -11.31 -1.36 -4.85
CA SER A 247 -11.52 0.10 -4.86
C SER A 247 -11.58 0.70 -6.24
N SER A 248 -11.64 -0.11 -7.31
CA SER A 248 -11.73 0.39 -8.68
C SER A 248 -12.42 -0.61 -9.62
N PRO A 249 -12.90 -0.16 -10.78
CA PRO A 249 -13.52 -1.03 -11.78
C PRO A 249 -12.50 -1.88 -12.56
N TYR A 250 -11.20 -1.73 -12.30
CA TYR A 250 -10.16 -2.36 -13.10
C TYR A 250 -9.84 -3.78 -12.61
N ALA A 251 -9.84 -4.74 -13.54
CA ALA A 251 -9.37 -6.10 -13.28
C ALA A 251 -7.83 -6.20 -13.19
N GLY A 252 -7.11 -5.10 -13.48
CA GLY A 252 -5.65 -5.03 -13.44
C GLY A 252 -5.12 -3.72 -13.99
N MET A 253 -3.80 -3.62 -14.19
CA MET A 253 -3.18 -2.38 -14.68
C MET A 253 -3.30 -2.17 -16.19
N GLU A 254 -3.44 -3.23 -16.99
CA GLU A 254 -3.52 -3.09 -18.45
C GLU A 254 -4.78 -2.36 -18.93
N PRO A 255 -6.00 -2.66 -18.44
CA PRO A 255 -7.20 -1.88 -18.75
C PRO A 255 -7.08 -0.40 -18.38
N LEU A 256 -6.49 -0.11 -17.21
CA LEU A 256 -6.22 1.26 -16.81
C LEU A 256 -5.24 1.97 -17.77
N ILE A 257 -4.15 1.31 -18.17
CA ILE A 257 -3.17 1.86 -19.10
C ILE A 257 -3.81 2.13 -20.47
N GLU A 258 -4.68 1.25 -20.93
CA GLU A 258 -5.41 1.41 -22.19
C GLU A 258 -6.37 2.62 -22.13
N GLU A 259 -7.22 2.71 -21.12
CA GLU A 259 -8.15 3.82 -20.93
C GLU A 259 -7.44 5.18 -20.84
N LEU A 260 -6.40 5.26 -20.01
CA LEU A 260 -5.62 6.48 -19.87
C LEU A 260 -4.91 6.87 -21.16
N THR A 261 -4.39 5.91 -21.91
CA THR A 261 -3.72 6.18 -23.18
C THR A 261 -4.70 6.62 -24.26
N ALA A 262 -5.87 5.99 -24.35
CA ALA A 262 -6.92 6.37 -25.28
C ALA A 262 -7.44 7.80 -25.02
N SER A 263 -7.78 8.09 -23.77
CA SER A 263 -8.22 9.42 -23.36
C SER A 263 -7.13 10.49 -23.57
N PHE A 264 -5.87 10.18 -23.28
CA PHE A 264 -4.73 11.06 -23.51
C PHE A 264 -4.53 11.37 -24.99
N ALA A 265 -4.63 10.36 -25.84
CA ALA A 265 -4.49 10.54 -27.29
C ALA A 265 -5.58 11.45 -27.89
N ALA A 266 -6.79 11.32 -27.38
CA ALA A 266 -7.95 12.07 -27.89
C ALA A 266 -8.02 13.51 -27.36
N HIS A 267 -7.61 13.78 -26.13
CA HIS A 267 -7.94 15.05 -25.45
C HIS A 267 -6.72 15.83 -24.95
N ALA A 268 -5.54 15.21 -24.83
CA ALA A 268 -4.40 15.92 -24.27
C ALA A 268 -3.70 16.84 -25.27
N PRO A 269 -3.24 18.03 -24.83
CA PRO A 269 -2.46 18.92 -25.67
C PRO A 269 -1.23 18.22 -26.29
N ALA A 270 -0.84 18.61 -27.52
CA ALA A 270 0.26 17.97 -28.24
C ALA A 270 1.61 18.06 -27.51
N SER A 271 1.80 19.12 -26.71
CA SER A 271 3.02 19.34 -25.91
C SER A 271 3.08 18.51 -24.65
N LEU A 272 1.93 18.00 -24.15
CA LEU A 272 1.85 17.22 -22.91
C LEU A 272 2.36 15.79 -23.12
N ARG A 273 3.01 15.24 -22.12
CA ARG A 273 3.53 13.88 -22.09
C ARG A 273 2.81 13.05 -21.02
N LEU A 274 2.59 11.79 -21.30
CA LEU A 274 2.07 10.81 -20.35
C LEU A 274 3.21 9.89 -19.92
N VAL A 275 3.45 9.78 -18.61
CA VAL A 275 4.55 9.02 -18.04
C VAL A 275 4.00 7.94 -17.12
N PHE A 276 4.03 6.69 -17.55
CA PHE A 276 3.74 5.56 -16.68
C PHE A 276 4.96 5.21 -15.84
N LYS A 277 4.80 5.27 -14.52
CA LYS A 277 5.84 4.88 -13.54
C LYS A 277 5.53 3.50 -13.01
N HIS A 278 6.39 2.56 -13.34
CA HIS A 278 6.28 1.18 -12.85
C HIS A 278 6.47 1.10 -11.33
N HIS A 279 5.72 0.22 -10.66
CA HIS A 279 5.85 0.04 -9.22
C HIS A 279 7.13 -0.75 -8.88
N PRO A 280 8.00 -0.28 -7.97
CA PRO A 280 9.28 -0.95 -7.69
C PRO A 280 9.17 -2.39 -7.19
N ARG A 281 8.05 -2.75 -6.55
CA ARG A 281 7.80 -4.11 -6.05
C ARG A 281 7.26 -5.06 -7.11
N ASP A 282 6.86 -4.54 -8.28
CA ASP A 282 6.26 -5.31 -9.37
C ASP A 282 7.28 -5.68 -10.47
N LEU A 283 8.52 -5.21 -10.35
CA LEU A 283 9.59 -5.37 -11.36
C LEU A 283 9.86 -6.81 -11.80
N GLY A 284 9.60 -7.78 -10.93
CA GLY A 284 9.80 -9.19 -11.23
C GLY A 284 8.55 -9.91 -11.71
N TYR A 285 7.37 -9.31 -11.52
CA TYR A 285 6.09 -9.95 -11.80
C TYR A 285 5.52 -9.53 -13.15
N ASN A 286 5.40 -8.25 -13.39
CA ASN A 286 4.74 -7.72 -14.58
C ASN A 286 5.64 -6.76 -15.36
N HIS A 287 5.34 -6.62 -16.64
CA HIS A 287 6.03 -5.68 -17.51
C HIS A 287 5.09 -5.20 -18.62
N TYR A 288 4.73 -3.93 -18.58
CA TYR A 288 3.74 -3.33 -19.48
C TYR A 288 4.32 -2.73 -20.77
N GLY A 289 5.61 -2.99 -21.05
CA GLY A 289 6.29 -2.40 -22.20
C GLY A 289 5.70 -2.79 -23.56
N SER A 290 5.30 -4.06 -23.73
CA SER A 290 4.62 -4.54 -24.94
C SER A 290 3.24 -3.92 -25.12
N CYS A 291 2.44 -3.87 -24.05
CA CYS A 291 1.14 -3.22 -24.03
C CYS A 291 1.27 -1.73 -24.42
N ILE A 292 2.16 -1.00 -23.77
CA ILE A 292 2.41 0.43 -24.05
C ILE A 292 2.93 0.63 -25.50
N ALA A 293 3.76 -0.28 -26.02
CA ALA A 293 4.25 -0.20 -27.39
C ALA A 293 3.13 -0.44 -28.43
N MET A 294 2.22 -1.37 -28.14
CA MET A 294 1.02 -1.60 -28.94
C MET A 294 0.11 -0.36 -28.94
N LEU A 295 -0.16 0.20 -27.77
CA LEU A 295 -1.01 1.40 -27.64
C LEU A 295 -0.41 2.62 -28.34
N ARG A 296 0.94 2.80 -28.29
CA ARG A 296 1.61 3.84 -29.09
C ARG A 296 1.30 3.73 -30.59
N ARG A 297 1.37 2.51 -31.12
CA ARG A 297 1.06 2.27 -32.56
C ARG A 297 -0.42 2.53 -32.84
N ARG A 298 -1.31 1.99 -32.00
CA ARG A 298 -2.77 2.11 -32.16
C ARG A 298 -3.23 3.57 -32.18
N PHE A 299 -2.66 4.41 -31.30
CA PHE A 299 -3.06 5.81 -31.14
C PHE A 299 -2.09 6.82 -31.78
N GLY A 300 -1.13 6.38 -32.59
CA GLY A 300 -0.18 7.28 -33.26
C GLY A 300 0.71 8.09 -32.32
N LEU A 301 0.95 7.61 -31.09
CA LEU A 301 1.73 8.35 -30.09
C LEU A 301 3.23 8.06 -30.23
N SER A 302 4.02 9.13 -30.26
CA SER A 302 5.49 9.00 -30.29
C SER A 302 6.04 8.47 -28.96
N ARG A 303 7.25 7.88 -29.02
CA ARG A 303 8.01 7.50 -27.81
C ARG A 303 8.36 8.69 -26.91
N GLN A 304 8.19 9.90 -27.39
CA GLN A 304 8.44 11.12 -26.63
C GLN A 304 7.19 11.58 -25.88
N ARG A 305 6.00 11.30 -26.40
CA ARG A 305 4.72 11.65 -25.77
C ARG A 305 4.23 10.62 -24.76
N LEU A 306 4.42 9.33 -25.03
CA LEU A 306 4.03 8.26 -24.13
C LEU A 306 5.28 7.52 -23.62
N LEU A 307 5.56 7.67 -22.35
CA LEU A 307 6.79 7.21 -21.70
C LEU A 307 6.47 6.12 -20.67
N TYR A 308 7.39 5.18 -20.51
CA TYR A 308 7.32 4.17 -19.46
C TYR A 308 8.66 4.12 -18.73
N ILE A 309 8.64 4.25 -17.41
CA ILE A 309 9.84 4.37 -16.58
C ILE A 309 9.75 3.47 -15.36
N HIS A 310 10.83 2.80 -15.03
CA HIS A 310 10.92 1.85 -13.91
C HIS A 310 11.72 2.42 -12.74
N ASP A 311 12.94 2.91 -12.99
CA ASP A 311 13.84 3.38 -11.94
C ASP A 311 13.93 4.91 -11.90
N ALA A 312 12.91 5.55 -11.32
CA ALA A 312 12.97 6.96 -10.98
C ALA A 312 12.41 7.18 -9.57
N PRO A 313 13.11 7.91 -8.68
CA PRO A 313 12.58 8.28 -7.39
C PRO A 313 11.33 9.14 -7.54
N LEU A 314 10.19 8.64 -7.03
CA LEU A 314 8.90 9.30 -7.16
C LEU A 314 8.94 10.75 -6.66
N ALA A 315 9.52 10.98 -5.49
CA ALA A 315 9.64 12.31 -4.92
C ALA A 315 10.37 13.31 -5.86
N ARG A 316 11.33 12.84 -6.66
CA ARG A 316 12.01 13.68 -7.65
C ARG A 316 11.15 13.96 -8.87
N LEU A 317 10.28 13.02 -9.25
CA LEU A 317 9.34 13.25 -10.34
C LEU A 317 8.26 14.24 -9.92
N LEU A 318 7.70 14.10 -8.73
CA LEU A 318 6.69 15.00 -8.18
C LEU A 318 7.24 16.42 -7.92
N ALA A 319 8.47 16.55 -7.42
CA ALA A 319 9.12 17.85 -7.18
C ALA A 319 9.57 18.56 -8.46
N SER A 320 9.39 17.96 -9.63
CA SER A 320 9.76 18.59 -10.90
C SER A 320 8.71 19.64 -11.28
N ARG A 321 9.18 20.85 -11.66
CA ARG A 321 8.31 21.91 -12.21
C ARG A 321 7.50 21.48 -13.46
N HIS A 322 7.91 20.39 -14.09
CA HIS A 322 7.29 19.83 -15.27
C HIS A 322 6.23 18.76 -14.94
N CYS A 323 6.07 18.39 -13.66
CA CYS A 323 5.01 17.47 -13.24
C CYS A 323 3.72 18.26 -13.04
N CYS A 324 2.81 18.16 -14.01
CA CYS A 324 1.57 18.93 -14.01
C CYS A 324 0.41 18.19 -13.34
N GLY A 325 0.53 16.90 -13.10
CA GLY A 325 -0.49 16.11 -12.45
C GLY A 325 -0.01 14.69 -12.15
N LEU A 326 -0.68 14.05 -11.19
CA LEU A 326 -0.53 12.65 -10.88
C LEU A 326 -1.87 11.92 -11.10
N ILE A 327 -1.83 10.78 -11.74
CA ILE A 327 -2.97 9.85 -11.80
C ILE A 327 -2.62 8.60 -11.00
N THR A 328 -3.54 8.16 -10.16
CA THR A 328 -3.40 6.93 -9.39
C THR A 328 -4.77 6.30 -9.14
N VAL A 329 -4.83 5.00 -8.90
CA VAL A 329 -6.10 4.34 -8.54
C VAL A 329 -6.49 4.76 -7.12
N SER A 330 -5.80 4.27 -6.11
CA SER A 330 -6.11 4.50 -4.69
C SER A 330 -4.85 4.65 -3.82
N SER A 331 -3.68 4.82 -4.45
CA SER A 331 -2.40 4.82 -3.75
C SER A 331 -2.18 6.08 -2.91
N THR A 332 -1.64 5.91 -1.71
CA THR A 332 -1.15 7.01 -0.85
C THR A 332 -0.05 7.87 -1.49
N VAL A 333 0.43 7.51 -2.67
CA VAL A 333 1.26 8.36 -3.54
C VAL A 333 0.52 9.65 -3.90
N GLY A 334 -0.83 9.61 -3.98
CA GLY A 334 -1.67 10.81 -4.16
C GLY A 334 -1.42 11.84 -3.08
N LEU A 335 -1.35 11.45 -1.81
CA LEU A 335 -1.06 12.38 -0.71
C LEU A 335 0.35 13.00 -0.83
N GLN A 336 1.33 12.25 -1.34
CA GLN A 336 2.67 12.80 -1.57
C GLN A 336 2.66 13.82 -2.71
N ALA A 337 1.82 13.62 -3.72
CA ALA A 337 1.64 14.56 -4.82
C ALA A 337 0.95 15.85 -4.33
N LEU A 338 -0.14 15.72 -3.58
CA LEU A 338 -0.83 16.86 -2.97
C LEU A 338 0.10 17.68 -2.08
N ALA A 339 0.89 17.00 -1.23
CA ALA A 339 1.90 17.66 -0.39
C ALA A 339 3.02 18.35 -1.19
N ALA A 340 3.22 17.97 -2.44
CA ALA A 340 4.16 18.60 -3.37
C ALA A 340 3.48 19.67 -4.27
N GLY A 341 2.20 20.00 -4.04
CA GLY A 341 1.43 20.93 -4.85
C GLY A 341 1.11 20.41 -6.26
N VAL A 342 1.09 19.09 -6.44
CA VAL A 342 0.77 18.45 -7.72
C VAL A 342 -0.68 17.97 -7.70
N PRO A 343 -1.54 18.43 -8.64
CA PRO A 343 -2.91 17.98 -8.76
C PRO A 343 -3.01 16.46 -8.93
N VAL A 344 -4.00 15.86 -8.28
CA VAL A 344 -4.19 14.41 -8.27
C VAL A 344 -5.54 14.05 -8.90
N LYS A 345 -5.50 13.15 -9.87
CA LYS A 345 -6.66 12.46 -10.44
C LYS A 345 -6.78 11.06 -9.85
N LEU A 346 -7.92 10.75 -9.28
CA LEU A 346 -8.23 9.40 -8.82
C LEU A 346 -8.99 8.60 -9.88
N MET A 347 -8.59 7.34 -10.02
CA MET A 347 -9.23 6.35 -10.89
C MET A 347 -9.91 5.23 -10.08
N GLY A 348 -9.96 5.37 -8.77
CA GLY A 348 -10.59 4.45 -7.83
C GLY A 348 -10.92 5.15 -6.53
N ASP A 349 -11.51 4.41 -5.60
CA ASP A 349 -11.96 4.92 -4.31
C ASP A 349 -10.86 4.88 -3.24
N THR A 350 -10.81 5.93 -2.41
CA THR A 350 -9.84 6.05 -1.30
C THR A 350 -10.34 7.04 -0.25
N PHE A 351 -9.79 6.99 0.96
CA PHE A 351 -10.17 7.88 2.07
C PHE A 351 -9.94 9.37 1.77
N PHE A 352 -9.03 9.72 0.89
CA PHE A 352 -8.77 11.11 0.48
C PHE A 352 -9.47 11.50 -0.83
N ALA A 353 -10.50 10.75 -1.25
CA ALA A 353 -11.39 11.12 -2.35
C ALA A 353 -12.36 12.21 -1.88
N ILE A 354 -11.82 13.40 -1.60
CA ILE A 354 -12.53 14.57 -1.05
C ILE A 354 -12.67 15.57 -2.17
N GLU A 355 -13.88 16.12 -2.34
CA GLU A 355 -14.16 17.16 -3.33
C GLU A 355 -13.29 18.40 -3.08
N GLY A 356 -12.74 18.98 -4.14
CA GLY A 356 -11.80 20.09 -4.06
C GLY A 356 -10.37 19.73 -3.68
N LEU A 357 -10.12 18.54 -3.10
CA LEU A 357 -8.78 18.05 -2.79
C LEU A 357 -8.18 17.28 -3.96
N VAL A 358 -8.99 16.45 -4.63
CA VAL A 358 -8.58 15.61 -5.75
C VAL A 358 -9.58 15.71 -6.89
N ASP A 359 -9.11 15.51 -8.11
CA ASP A 359 -9.98 15.47 -9.28
C ASP A 359 -10.66 14.08 -9.39
N GLN A 360 -11.99 14.09 -9.44
CA GLN A 360 -12.85 12.92 -9.64
C GLN A 360 -13.70 13.06 -10.91
N GLY A 361 -13.58 14.17 -11.64
CA GLY A 361 -14.31 14.46 -12.86
C GLY A 361 -13.87 13.63 -14.07
N PRO A 362 -14.32 13.96 -15.28
CA PRO A 362 -13.94 13.28 -16.51
C PRO A 362 -12.43 13.42 -16.82
N LEU A 363 -11.80 12.35 -17.28
CA LEU A 363 -10.39 12.35 -17.70
C LEU A 363 -10.06 13.40 -18.75
N ALA A 364 -10.98 13.63 -19.69
CA ALA A 364 -10.83 14.64 -20.75
C ALA A 364 -10.56 16.04 -20.18
N ALA A 365 -11.26 16.42 -19.12
CA ALA A 365 -11.09 17.70 -18.45
C ALA A 365 -9.74 17.81 -17.73
N PHE A 366 -9.27 16.70 -17.12
CA PHE A 366 -7.99 16.67 -16.43
C PHE A 366 -6.79 16.95 -17.34
N TRP A 367 -6.83 16.49 -18.59
CA TRP A 367 -5.77 16.76 -19.55
C TRP A 367 -5.66 18.23 -19.95
N GLN A 368 -6.76 18.98 -19.89
CA GLN A 368 -6.81 20.39 -20.29
C GLN A 368 -6.37 21.35 -19.16
N LYS A 369 -6.39 20.90 -17.91
CA LYS A 369 -6.01 21.68 -16.72
C LYS A 369 -4.84 21.01 -15.98
N PRO A 370 -3.66 20.89 -16.59
CA PRO A 370 -2.54 20.20 -15.95
C PRO A 370 -1.89 20.97 -14.80
N ARG A 371 -2.35 22.19 -14.48
CA ARG A 371 -2.01 22.95 -13.27
C ARG A 371 -3.28 23.65 -12.81
N GLY A 372 -3.87 23.18 -11.73
CA GLY A 372 -4.78 23.98 -10.94
C GLY A 372 -4.04 25.17 -10.32
N PRO A 373 -4.76 26.20 -9.88
CA PRO A 373 -4.15 27.36 -9.24
C PRO A 373 -3.38 26.97 -7.99
#